data_71a2c27a55fcc09238eaee34fae37f1f
#
_entry.id   71a2c27a55fcc09238eaee34fae37f1f
#
_cell.length_a   1.000
_cell.length_b   1.000
_cell.length_c   1.000
_cell.angle_alpha   90.00
_cell.angle_beta   90.00
_cell.angle_gamma   90.00
#
_symmetry.space_group_name_H-M   'P 1'
#
loop_
_entity.id
_entity.type
_entity.pdbx_description
1 polymer ?
#
loop_
_entity_poly.entity_id
_entity_poly.type
_entity_poly.pdbx_seq_one_letter_code
_entity_poly.pdbx_strand_id
1 'polypeptide(L)' 'MNESVLAEELINKPISDPKIDPNKDGKLQVVLPQQLMTRLNYLSEASGINKAEFARRILVEWFEKSYEEKMRFWEKVN' A
#
# COMPACT_ATOMS: atom_id res chain seq x y z
N MET A 1 -22.67 15.12 0.43
CA MET A 1 -21.27 15.04 0.01
C MET A 1 -21.09 13.88 -0.96
N ASN A 2 -20.39 14.10 -2.01
CA ASN A 2 -20.16 13.09 -3.04
C ASN A 2 -19.10 12.08 -2.55
N GLU A 3 -19.36 10.78 -2.70
CA GLU A 3 -18.43 9.73 -2.33
C GLU A 3 -17.09 9.86 -3.06
N SER A 4 -17.09 10.32 -4.32
CA SER A 4 -15.88 10.51 -5.10
C SER A 4 -14.96 11.55 -4.47
N VAL A 5 -15.52 12.64 -3.94
CA VAL A 5 -14.73 13.68 -3.28
C VAL A 5 -14.08 13.14 -2.01
N LEU A 6 -14.85 12.39 -1.22
CA LEU A 6 -14.33 11.77 -0.01
C LEU A 6 -13.21 10.77 -0.32
N ALA A 7 -13.40 9.96 -1.37
CA ALA A 7 -12.39 8.99 -1.80
C ALA A 7 -11.10 9.69 -2.22
N GLU A 8 -11.21 10.79 -2.98
CA GLU A 8 -10.04 11.57 -3.40
C GLU A 8 -9.28 12.12 -2.20
N GLU A 9 -9.98 12.65 -1.21
CA GLU A 9 -9.36 13.18 -0.01
C GLU A 9 -8.58 12.09 0.73
N LEU A 10 -9.18 10.92 0.90
CA LEU A 10 -8.53 9.81 1.60
C LEU A 10 -7.31 9.28 0.84
N ILE A 11 -7.42 9.17 -0.48
CA ILE A 11 -6.32 8.70 -1.32
C ILE A 11 -5.13 9.65 -1.27
N ASN A 12 -5.38 10.95 -1.22
CA ASN A 12 -4.34 11.97 -1.29
C ASN A 12 -3.85 12.46 0.07
N LYS A 13 -4.49 12.01 1.14
CA LYS A 13 -4.07 12.37 2.49
C LYS A 13 -2.76 11.67 2.84
N PRO A 14 -1.75 12.38 3.31
CA PRO A 14 -0.48 11.75 3.69
C PRO A 14 -0.63 10.85 4.90
N ILE A 15 0.19 9.80 4.94
CA ILE A 15 0.28 8.93 6.10
C ILE A 15 1.28 9.55 7.06
N SER A 16 0.80 9.99 8.22
CA SER A 16 1.61 10.73 9.18
C SER A 16 2.52 9.82 10.00
N ASP A 17 2.11 8.56 10.23
CA ASP A 17 2.89 7.63 11.03
C ASP A 17 2.75 6.21 10.49
N PRO A 18 3.73 5.74 9.68
CA PRO A 18 3.68 4.39 9.11
C PRO A 18 4.15 3.29 10.07
N LYS A 19 4.43 3.60 11.31
CA LYS A 19 4.88 2.60 12.31
C LYS A 19 3.71 1.73 12.76
N ILE A 20 4.02 0.47 13.06
CA ILE A 20 3.02 -0.47 13.56
C ILE A 20 2.67 -0.15 15.00
N ASP A 21 1.36 -0.01 15.27
CA ASP A 21 0.82 0.14 16.60
C ASP A 21 -0.16 -1.01 16.84
N PRO A 22 0.18 -1.98 17.70
CA PRO A 22 -0.66 -3.17 17.91
C PRO A 22 -2.11 -2.87 18.32
N ASN A 23 -2.34 -1.71 18.92
CA ASN A 23 -3.68 -1.32 19.38
C ASN A 23 -4.51 -0.60 18.32
N LYS A 24 -3.87 -0.13 17.24
CA LYS A 24 -4.50 0.69 16.22
C LYS A 24 -4.40 0.11 14.83
N ASP A 25 -3.60 -0.94 14.65
CA ASP A 25 -3.35 -1.51 13.34
C ASP A 25 -4.49 -2.42 12.92
N GLY A 26 -4.82 -2.37 11.63
CA GLY A 26 -5.70 -3.33 11.01
C GLY A 26 -4.91 -4.48 10.41
N LYS A 27 -5.63 -5.48 9.91
CA LYS A 27 -5.02 -6.60 9.20
C LYS A 27 -5.57 -6.67 7.78
N LEU A 28 -4.69 -7.01 6.86
CA LEU A 28 -5.05 -7.24 5.47
C LEU A 28 -4.54 -8.61 5.06
N GLN A 29 -5.44 -9.46 4.56
CA GLN A 29 -5.06 -10.76 4.00
C GLN A 29 -5.28 -10.72 2.50
N VAL A 30 -4.26 -11.07 1.74
CA VAL A 30 -4.29 -11.02 0.29
C VAL A 30 -3.72 -12.31 -0.28
N VAL A 31 -4.42 -12.89 -1.23
CA VAL A 31 -3.93 -14.03 -2.00
C VAL A 31 -3.20 -13.47 -3.23
N LEU A 32 -1.93 -13.82 -3.38
CA LEU A 32 -1.12 -13.33 -4.48
C LEU A 32 -0.85 -14.45 -5.50
N PRO A 33 -0.72 -14.09 -6.79
CA PRO A 33 -0.28 -15.06 -7.79
C PRO A 33 1.06 -15.68 -7.39
N GLN A 34 1.28 -16.94 -7.76
CA GLN A 34 2.49 -17.67 -7.38
C GLN A 34 3.75 -16.95 -7.82
N GLN A 35 3.75 -16.40 -9.03
CA GLN A 35 4.92 -15.66 -9.53
C GLN A 35 5.27 -14.47 -8.65
N LEU A 36 4.26 -13.75 -8.19
CA LEU A 36 4.47 -12.59 -7.33
C LEU A 36 4.98 -13.01 -5.96
N MET A 37 4.42 -14.09 -5.41
CA MET A 37 4.90 -14.64 -4.13
C MET A 37 6.36 -15.07 -4.21
N THR A 38 6.75 -15.72 -5.29
CA THR A 38 8.13 -16.16 -5.49
C THR A 38 9.09 -14.97 -5.51
N ARG A 39 8.71 -13.92 -6.24
CA ARG A 39 9.52 -12.69 -6.30
C ARG A 39 9.60 -11.99 -4.95
N LEU A 40 8.49 -11.96 -4.24
CA LEU A 40 8.44 -11.33 -2.92
C LEU A 40 9.31 -12.09 -1.92
N ASN A 41 9.28 -13.42 -1.96
CA ASN A 41 10.15 -14.25 -1.13
C ASN A 41 11.62 -13.97 -1.40
N TYR A 42 11.99 -13.89 -2.67
CA TYR A 42 13.36 -13.60 -3.07
C TYR A 42 13.81 -12.23 -2.56
N LEU A 43 12.98 -11.21 -2.75
CA LEU A 43 13.29 -9.87 -2.30
C LEU A 43 13.40 -9.78 -0.77
N SER A 44 12.54 -10.49 -0.07
CA SER A 44 12.59 -10.56 1.39
C SER A 44 13.89 -11.17 1.88
N GLU A 45 14.30 -12.31 1.29
CA GLU A 45 15.54 -12.97 1.66
C GLU A 45 16.77 -12.11 1.33
N ALA A 46 16.79 -11.50 0.14
CA ALA A 46 17.93 -10.72 -0.30
C ALA A 46 18.10 -9.43 0.51
N SER A 47 17.01 -8.81 0.94
CA SER A 47 17.04 -7.54 1.66
C SER A 47 17.09 -7.68 3.18
N GLY A 48 16.74 -8.84 3.71
CA GLY A 48 16.60 -9.04 5.14
C GLY A 48 15.34 -8.44 5.73
N ILE A 49 14.43 -7.96 4.89
CA ILE A 49 13.16 -7.36 5.31
C ILE A 49 12.06 -8.40 5.14
N ASN A 50 11.23 -8.63 6.16
CA ASN A 50 10.17 -9.61 6.02
C ASN A 50 9.09 -9.15 5.03
N LYS A 51 8.32 -10.10 4.51
CA LYS A 51 7.35 -9.83 3.44
C LYS A 51 6.28 -8.81 3.84
N ALA A 52 5.79 -8.90 5.06
CA ALA A 52 4.76 -7.97 5.55
C ALA A 52 5.31 -6.54 5.62
N GLU A 53 6.52 -6.39 6.11
CA GLU A 53 7.18 -5.09 6.17
C GLU A 53 7.43 -4.52 4.77
N PHE A 54 7.85 -5.38 3.85
CA PHE A 54 8.07 -4.98 2.46
C PHE A 54 6.78 -4.46 1.83
N ALA A 55 5.68 -5.20 2.01
CA ALA A 55 4.37 -4.81 1.48
C ALA A 55 3.91 -3.49 2.10
N ARG A 56 4.09 -3.31 3.40
CA ARG A 56 3.72 -2.08 4.08
C ARG A 56 4.48 -0.87 3.52
N ARG A 57 5.77 -1.01 3.28
CA ARG A 57 6.59 0.06 2.70
C ARG A 57 6.13 0.44 1.31
N ILE A 58 5.77 -0.54 0.50
CA ILE A 58 5.25 -0.28 -0.84
C ILE A 58 3.94 0.51 -0.77
N LEU A 59 3.04 0.13 0.14
CA LEU A 59 1.77 0.84 0.31
C LEU A 59 1.97 2.27 0.78
N VAL A 60 2.86 2.48 1.74
CA VAL A 60 3.18 3.82 2.21
C VAL A 60 3.77 4.66 1.08
N GLU A 61 4.69 4.08 0.32
CA GLU A 61 5.30 4.76 -0.82
C GLU A 61 4.27 5.15 -1.87
N TRP A 62 3.28 4.27 -2.12
CA TRP A 62 2.20 4.59 -3.05
C TRP A 62 1.45 5.85 -2.63
N PHE A 63 1.15 5.98 -1.33
CA PHE A 63 0.44 7.16 -0.82
C PHE A 63 1.30 8.43 -0.85
N GLU A 64 2.60 8.28 -1.00
CA GLU A 64 3.52 9.41 -1.16
C GLU A 64 3.65 9.88 -2.60
N LYS A 65 3.09 9.16 -3.56
CA LYS A 65 3.12 9.55 -4.97
C LYS A 65 2.34 10.82 -5.22
N SER A 66 2.61 11.47 -6.37
CA SER A 66 1.89 12.67 -6.75
C SER A 66 0.41 12.39 -6.95
N TYR A 67 -0.39 13.45 -6.84
CA TYR A 67 -1.83 13.37 -7.08
C TYR A 67 -2.14 12.74 -8.44
N GLU A 68 -1.45 13.18 -9.49
CA GLU A 68 -1.67 12.69 -10.84
C GLU A 68 -1.42 11.19 -10.95
N GLU A 69 -0.33 10.70 -10.37
CA GLU A 69 0.00 9.27 -10.42
C GLU A 69 -1.04 8.42 -9.69
N LYS A 70 -1.48 8.89 -8.51
CA LYS A 70 -2.50 8.18 -7.74
C LYS A 70 -3.83 8.15 -8.48
N MET A 71 -4.20 9.24 -9.11
CA MET A 71 -5.48 9.31 -9.84
C MET A 71 -5.46 8.47 -11.11
N ARG A 72 -4.33 8.35 -11.77
CA ARG A 72 -4.20 7.42 -12.90
C ARG A 72 -4.44 5.98 -12.46
N PHE A 73 -3.86 5.60 -11.33
CA PHE A 73 -4.07 4.26 -10.78
C PHE A 73 -5.54 4.07 -10.40
N TRP A 74 -6.14 5.05 -9.75
CA TRP A 74 -7.53 5.01 -9.33
C TRP A 74 -8.47 4.81 -10.52
N GLU A 75 -8.23 5.52 -11.61
CA GLU A 75 -9.02 5.40 -12.82
C GLU A 75 -8.92 4.01 -13.45
N LYS A 76 -7.75 3.38 -13.36
CA LYS A 76 -7.56 2.03 -13.90
C LYS A 76 -8.37 0.97 -13.14
N VAL A 77 -8.51 1.11 -11.82
CA VAL A 77 -9.21 0.11 -11.01
C VAL A 77 -10.70 0.40 -10.86
N ASN A 78 -11.14 1.58 -11.27
CA ASN A 78 -12.55 1.96 -11.29
C ASN A 78 -13.05 2.17 -12.69
#